data_ef23c57fc10ce5db066b13559a111ef4
#
_entry.id   ef23c57fc10ce5db066b13559a111ef4
#
_cell.length_a   1.000
_cell.length_b   1.000
_cell.length_c   1.000
_cell.angle_alpha   90.00
_cell.angle_beta   90.00
_cell.angle_gamma   90.00
#
_symmetry.space_group_name_H-M   'P 1'
#
loop_
_entity.id
_entity.type
_entity.pdbx_description
1 polymer ?
#
loop_
_entity_poly.entity_id
_entity_poly.type
_entity_poly.pdbx_seq_one_letter_code
_entity_poly.pdbx_strand_id
1 'polypeptide(L)'
;MTNFPNASDEAVRSLLDQSKNNLFYLAEQMKIENLSEEFLAEIVTPISLYLDQTFPKRNQPYFICFTGGQGSGKTTLSFFIQKVLNETINRPAMGFSIDDIYKSQEERRSLAKEIHPLCYVRGVPGTHDIKMGLDLINELSNASPETETKIPAFCKPEDRHYPSEEWPIYKGKPDFIFFDAWCCLLYTSP
;
A
#
# COMPACT_ATOMS: atom_id res chain seq x y z
N MET A 1 -19.76 15.57 -9.23
CA MET A 1 -18.59 16.41 -9.62
C MET A 1 -17.41 15.95 -8.80
N THR A 2 -16.43 15.35 -9.46
CA THR A 2 -15.21 14.89 -8.78
C THR A 2 -14.39 16.10 -8.34
N ASN A 3 -14.03 16.15 -7.08
CA ASN A 3 -13.16 17.21 -6.52
C ASN A 3 -11.67 17.02 -6.87
N PHE A 4 -11.36 16.05 -7.75
CA PHE A 4 -9.97 15.81 -8.17
C PHE A 4 -9.64 16.64 -9.40
N PRO A 5 -8.59 17.46 -9.36
CA PRO A 5 -8.16 18.22 -10.53
C PRO A 5 -7.79 17.26 -11.66
N ASN A 6 -8.17 17.61 -12.87
CA ASN A 6 -7.88 16.91 -14.13
C ASN A 6 -8.70 15.62 -14.44
N ALA A 7 -9.56 15.13 -13.56
CA ALA A 7 -10.43 14.00 -13.88
C ALA A 7 -11.77 14.50 -14.45
N SER A 8 -11.98 14.41 -15.77
CA SER A 8 -13.30 14.70 -16.36
C SER A 8 -14.29 13.61 -15.99
N ASP A 9 -15.57 13.96 -15.83
CA ASP A 9 -16.62 12.98 -15.51
C ASP A 9 -16.72 11.87 -16.57
N GLU A 10 -16.41 12.15 -17.82
CA GLU A 10 -16.37 11.18 -18.91
C GLU A 10 -15.22 10.17 -18.74
N ALA A 11 -14.02 10.64 -18.41
CA ALA A 11 -12.86 9.78 -18.16
C ALA A 11 -13.09 8.88 -16.94
N VAL A 12 -13.68 9.43 -15.87
CA VAL A 12 -14.04 8.65 -14.67
C VAL A 12 -15.02 7.54 -15.02
N ARG A 13 -16.10 7.84 -15.76
CA ARG A 13 -17.08 6.84 -16.17
C ARG A 13 -16.46 5.77 -17.06
N SER A 14 -15.66 6.15 -18.03
CA SER A 14 -15.00 5.22 -18.95
C SER A 14 -14.09 4.26 -18.18
N LEU A 15 -13.28 4.77 -17.24
CA LEU A 15 -12.38 3.93 -16.44
C LEU A 15 -13.15 3.04 -15.46
N LEU A 16 -14.22 3.55 -14.85
CA LEU A 16 -15.11 2.77 -13.99
C LEU A 16 -15.72 1.59 -14.76
N ASP A 17 -16.27 1.83 -15.94
CA ASP A 17 -16.91 0.77 -16.75
C ASP A 17 -15.92 -0.32 -17.16
N GLN A 18 -14.65 0.03 -17.37
CA GLN A 18 -13.58 -0.93 -17.67
C GLN A 18 -13.13 -1.75 -16.46
N SER A 19 -13.19 -1.18 -15.26
CA SER A 19 -12.58 -1.79 -14.07
C SER A 19 -13.58 -2.40 -13.09
N LYS A 20 -14.82 -1.89 -12.99
CA LYS A 20 -15.76 -2.22 -11.91
C LYS A 20 -16.05 -3.71 -11.74
N ASN A 21 -16.25 -4.45 -12.84
CA ASN A 21 -16.57 -5.88 -12.75
C ASN A 21 -15.45 -6.68 -12.08
N ASN A 22 -14.21 -6.37 -12.43
CA ASN A 22 -13.05 -7.00 -11.81
C ASN A 22 -12.91 -6.58 -10.34
N LEU A 23 -13.11 -5.31 -10.02
CA LEU A 23 -13.03 -4.82 -8.64
C LEU A 23 -14.11 -5.44 -7.74
N PHE A 24 -15.35 -5.61 -8.22
CA PHE A 24 -16.38 -6.32 -7.49
C PHE A 24 -16.03 -7.80 -7.29
N TYR A 25 -15.53 -8.47 -8.31
CA TYR A 25 -15.05 -9.86 -8.19
C TYR A 25 -13.94 -9.98 -7.13
N LEU A 26 -12.97 -9.10 -7.14
CA LEU A 26 -11.88 -9.09 -6.16
C LEU A 26 -12.39 -8.81 -4.74
N ALA A 27 -13.34 -7.89 -4.60
CA ALA A 27 -13.97 -7.60 -3.31
C ALA A 27 -14.66 -8.84 -2.72
N GLU A 28 -15.38 -9.60 -3.55
CA GLU A 28 -16.02 -10.86 -3.15
C GLU A 28 -14.97 -11.89 -2.67
N GLN A 29 -13.88 -12.07 -3.44
CA GLN A 29 -12.79 -12.99 -3.05
C GLN A 29 -12.13 -12.59 -1.72
N MET A 30 -12.01 -11.29 -1.46
CA MET A 30 -11.45 -10.75 -0.22
C MET A 30 -12.46 -10.64 0.92
N LYS A 31 -13.72 -11.03 0.70
CA LYS A 31 -14.82 -10.89 1.67
C LYS A 31 -15.00 -9.44 2.14
N ILE A 32 -14.80 -8.49 1.23
CA ILE A 32 -15.06 -7.07 1.48
C ILE A 32 -16.56 -6.86 1.26
N GLU A 33 -17.26 -6.67 2.37
CA GLU A 33 -18.68 -6.36 2.35
C GLU A 33 -18.88 -4.86 2.03
N ASN A 34 -20.00 -4.56 1.36
CA ASN A 34 -20.46 -3.18 1.09
C ASN A 34 -19.56 -2.35 0.15
N LEU A 35 -18.81 -2.97 -0.77
CA LEU A 35 -18.22 -2.21 -1.86
C LEU A 35 -19.34 -1.65 -2.75
N SER A 36 -19.43 -0.33 -2.87
CA SER A 36 -20.45 0.32 -3.72
C SER A 36 -19.84 0.84 -5.03
N GLU A 37 -20.66 0.90 -6.08
CA GLU A 37 -20.25 1.53 -7.35
C GLU A 37 -19.97 3.02 -7.15
N GLU A 38 -20.70 3.69 -6.24
CA GLU A 38 -20.49 5.08 -5.87
C GLU A 38 -19.07 5.30 -5.28
N PHE A 39 -18.62 4.43 -4.37
CA PHE A 39 -17.26 4.50 -3.83
C PHE A 39 -16.20 4.32 -4.92
N LEU A 40 -16.42 3.41 -5.86
CA LEU A 40 -15.52 3.24 -7.00
C LEU A 40 -15.50 4.48 -7.90
N ALA A 41 -16.68 5.05 -8.19
CA ALA A 41 -16.84 6.22 -9.05
C ALA A 41 -16.32 7.51 -8.44
N GLU A 42 -16.50 7.72 -7.13
CA GLU A 42 -16.20 8.99 -6.47
C GLU A 42 -14.81 9.03 -5.84
N ILE A 43 -14.22 7.86 -5.53
CA ILE A 43 -12.95 7.78 -4.80
C ILE A 43 -11.88 7.02 -5.58
N VAL A 44 -12.10 5.73 -5.87
CA VAL A 44 -11.05 4.86 -6.45
C VAL A 44 -10.65 5.31 -7.84
N THR A 45 -11.61 5.47 -8.74
CA THR A 45 -11.37 5.82 -10.13
C THR A 45 -10.77 7.22 -10.29
N PRO A 46 -11.31 8.27 -9.63
CA PRO A 46 -10.73 9.61 -9.73
C PRO A 46 -9.31 9.70 -9.18
N ILE A 47 -9.00 9.02 -8.07
CA ILE A 47 -7.63 8.98 -7.53
C ILE A 47 -6.69 8.28 -8.52
N SER A 48 -7.11 7.17 -9.10
CA SER A 48 -6.30 6.43 -10.08
C SER A 48 -5.99 7.27 -11.31
N LEU A 49 -6.98 7.98 -11.85
CA LEU A 49 -6.78 8.94 -12.95
C LEU A 49 -5.87 10.10 -12.56
N TYR A 50 -6.08 10.68 -11.39
CA TYR A 50 -5.24 11.77 -10.88
C TYR A 50 -3.77 11.34 -10.78
N LEU A 51 -3.50 10.14 -10.26
CA LEU A 51 -2.15 9.62 -10.17
C LEU A 51 -1.52 9.44 -11.55
N ASP A 52 -2.24 8.87 -12.50
CA ASP A 52 -1.73 8.66 -13.85
C ASP A 52 -1.44 9.99 -14.58
N GLN A 53 -2.36 10.94 -14.49
CA GLN A 53 -2.27 12.22 -15.22
C GLN A 53 -1.28 13.21 -14.59
N THR A 54 -1.12 13.16 -13.26
CA THR A 54 -0.26 14.10 -12.52
C THR A 54 1.19 13.64 -12.45
N PHE A 55 1.43 12.32 -12.44
CA PHE A 55 2.75 11.74 -12.23
C PHE A 55 3.25 11.03 -13.50
N PRO A 56 3.98 11.74 -14.39
CA PRO A 56 4.49 11.15 -15.63
C PRO A 56 5.45 9.98 -15.34
N LYS A 57 5.55 9.03 -16.28
CA LYS A 57 6.52 7.92 -16.16
C LYS A 57 7.94 8.48 -16.04
N ARG A 58 8.68 7.95 -15.08
CA ARG A 58 10.07 8.31 -14.83
C ARG A 58 10.88 7.08 -14.36
N ASN A 59 12.21 7.22 -14.29
CA ASN A 59 13.08 6.11 -13.91
C ASN A 59 12.96 5.70 -12.43
N GLN A 60 12.55 6.61 -11.54
CA GLN A 60 12.33 6.31 -10.13
C GLN A 60 10.83 6.24 -9.82
N PRO A 61 10.37 5.28 -9.01
CA PRO A 61 8.97 5.20 -8.61
C PRO A 61 8.52 6.44 -7.82
N TYR A 62 7.24 6.71 -7.84
CA TYR A 62 6.60 7.66 -6.92
C TYR A 62 6.21 6.91 -5.65
N PHE A 63 6.47 7.54 -4.51
CA PHE A 63 6.09 7.00 -3.22
C PHE A 63 4.78 7.66 -2.76
N ILE A 64 3.72 6.86 -2.65
CA ILE A 64 2.38 7.32 -2.28
C ILE A 64 2.06 6.82 -0.88
N CYS A 65 1.87 7.75 0.06
CA CYS A 65 1.63 7.44 1.46
C CYS A 65 0.14 7.55 1.79
N PHE A 66 -0.46 6.49 2.30
CA PHE A 66 -1.81 6.50 2.88
C PHE A 66 -1.73 6.56 4.39
N THR A 67 -2.35 7.59 4.97
CA THR A 67 -2.37 7.76 6.41
C THR A 67 -3.79 7.85 6.94
N GLY A 68 -4.04 7.33 8.13
CA GLY A 68 -5.35 7.36 8.75
C GLY A 68 -5.45 6.39 9.93
N GLY A 69 -6.51 6.49 10.70
CA GLY A 69 -6.76 5.60 11.84
C GLY A 69 -6.88 4.12 11.46
N GLN A 70 -6.72 3.24 12.43
CA GLN A 70 -6.99 1.82 12.23
C GLN A 70 -8.45 1.59 11.82
N GLY A 71 -8.71 0.64 10.92
CA GLY A 71 -10.05 0.35 10.44
C GLY A 71 -10.66 1.39 9.48
N SER A 72 -9.91 2.44 9.09
CA SER A 72 -10.42 3.47 8.15
C SER A 72 -10.43 3.05 6.68
N GLY A 73 -10.09 1.81 6.34
CA GLY A 73 -10.12 1.29 4.98
C GLY A 73 -8.90 1.63 4.11
N LYS A 74 -7.81 2.17 4.66
CA LYS A 74 -6.59 2.54 3.90
C LYS A 74 -6.07 1.42 3.00
N THR A 75 -5.87 0.25 3.58
CA THR A 75 -5.34 -0.93 2.86
C THR A 75 -6.27 -1.34 1.73
N THR A 76 -7.59 -1.32 1.97
CA THR A 76 -8.61 -1.61 0.97
C THR A 76 -8.60 -0.58 -0.16
N LEU A 77 -8.56 0.71 0.18
CA LEU A 77 -8.50 1.78 -0.83
C LEU A 77 -7.21 1.68 -1.66
N SER A 78 -6.07 1.54 -1.00
CA SER A 78 -4.77 1.36 -1.65
C SER A 78 -4.78 0.15 -2.59
N PHE A 79 -5.34 -0.98 -2.16
CA PHE A 79 -5.47 -2.18 -2.97
C PHE A 79 -6.28 -1.94 -4.25
N PHE A 80 -7.46 -1.32 -4.16
CA PHE A 80 -8.29 -1.07 -5.35
C PHE A 80 -7.64 -0.07 -6.31
N ILE A 81 -6.98 0.98 -5.80
CA ILE A 81 -6.24 1.92 -6.65
C ILE A 81 -5.10 1.20 -7.39
N GLN A 82 -4.32 0.37 -6.69
CA GLN A 82 -3.27 -0.43 -7.31
C GLN A 82 -3.82 -1.36 -8.40
N LYS A 83 -4.99 -1.96 -8.18
CA LYS A 83 -5.65 -2.82 -9.18
C LYS A 83 -6.06 -2.05 -10.43
N VAL A 84 -6.66 -0.87 -10.28
CA VAL A 84 -7.01 -0.01 -11.42
C VAL A 84 -5.75 0.42 -12.19
N LEU A 85 -4.70 0.85 -11.48
CA LEU A 85 -3.44 1.25 -12.09
C LEU A 85 -2.80 0.09 -12.87
N ASN A 86 -2.67 -1.08 -12.26
CA ASN A 86 -2.01 -2.24 -12.86
C ASN A 86 -2.79 -2.82 -14.05
N GLU A 87 -4.10 -3.02 -13.89
CA GLU A 87 -4.88 -3.88 -14.75
C GLU A 87 -5.68 -3.11 -15.82
N THR A 88 -5.97 -1.83 -15.57
CA THR A 88 -6.77 -1.01 -16.48
C THR A 88 -5.94 0.12 -17.12
N ILE A 89 -5.18 0.85 -16.31
CA ILE A 89 -4.37 1.98 -16.80
C ILE A 89 -3.01 1.52 -17.35
N ASN A 90 -2.57 0.32 -16.95
CA ASN A 90 -1.24 -0.23 -17.29
C ASN A 90 -0.08 0.63 -16.75
N ARG A 91 -0.21 1.01 -15.49
CA ARG A 91 0.81 1.70 -14.68
C ARG A 91 1.22 0.78 -13.51
N PRO A 92 2.40 0.15 -13.56
CA PRO A 92 2.86 -0.78 -12.53
C PRO A 92 2.85 -0.14 -11.14
N ALA A 93 2.11 -0.74 -10.23
CA ALA A 93 1.96 -0.27 -8.85
C ALA A 93 2.01 -1.45 -7.88
N MET A 94 2.69 -1.26 -6.76
CA MET A 94 2.74 -2.22 -5.66
C MET A 94 2.61 -1.50 -4.33
N GLY A 95 2.25 -2.22 -3.27
CA GLY A 95 2.09 -1.63 -1.95
C GLY A 95 2.52 -2.57 -0.83
N PHE A 96 2.93 -1.97 0.29
CA PHE A 96 3.17 -2.64 1.55
C PHE A 96 2.76 -1.73 2.71
N SER A 97 2.60 -2.32 3.89
CA SER A 97 2.19 -1.61 5.10
C SER A 97 3.36 -1.47 6.08
N ILE A 98 3.30 -0.45 6.93
CA ILE A 98 4.17 -0.35 8.09
C ILE A 98 4.03 -1.59 9.00
N ASP A 99 2.87 -2.23 8.99
CA ASP A 99 2.60 -3.44 9.76
C ASP A 99 3.34 -4.68 9.21
N ASP A 100 3.80 -4.64 7.95
CA ASP A 100 4.56 -5.73 7.33
C ASP A 100 6.04 -5.73 7.72
N ILE A 101 6.51 -4.65 8.34
CA ILE A 101 7.92 -4.48 8.73
C ILE A 101 8.13 -4.40 10.24
N TYR A 102 7.29 -5.05 11.05
CA TYR A 102 7.56 -5.14 12.48
C TYR A 102 8.83 -5.92 12.76
N LYS A 103 9.55 -5.50 13.79
CA LYS A 103 10.61 -6.32 14.39
C LYS A 103 10.04 -7.62 14.96
N SER A 104 10.87 -8.66 14.96
CA SER A 104 10.52 -9.94 15.59
C SER A 104 10.17 -9.76 17.08
N GLN A 105 9.45 -10.73 17.64
CA GLN A 105 9.12 -10.71 19.06
C GLN A 105 10.38 -10.73 19.94
N GLU A 106 11.44 -11.40 19.49
CA GLU A 106 12.71 -11.47 20.22
C GLU A 106 13.41 -10.10 20.24
N GLU A 107 13.53 -9.43 19.10
CA GLU A 107 14.08 -8.07 19.02
C GLU A 107 13.27 -7.10 19.89
N ARG A 108 11.94 -7.17 19.84
CA ARG A 108 11.09 -6.32 20.69
C ARG A 108 11.25 -6.61 22.18
N ARG A 109 11.51 -7.88 22.56
CA ARG A 109 11.84 -8.25 23.95
C ARG A 109 13.17 -7.63 24.41
N SER A 110 14.18 -7.60 23.54
CA SER A 110 15.45 -6.92 23.83
C SER A 110 15.25 -5.43 24.00
N LEU A 111 14.56 -4.78 23.06
CA LEU A 111 14.21 -3.37 23.16
C LEU A 111 13.42 -3.04 24.44
N ALA A 112 12.53 -3.92 24.84
CA ALA A 112 11.74 -3.73 26.07
C ALA A 112 12.59 -3.74 27.33
N LYS A 113 13.69 -4.50 27.35
CA LYS A 113 14.65 -4.53 28.46
C LYS A 113 15.63 -3.35 28.42
N GLU A 114 16.07 -2.96 27.25
CA GLU A 114 17.15 -1.99 27.07
C GLU A 114 16.66 -0.55 27.03
N ILE A 115 15.47 -0.31 26.47
CA ILE A 115 14.94 1.03 26.20
C ILE A 115 13.71 1.31 27.06
N HIS A 116 12.58 0.60 26.80
CA HIS A 116 11.34 0.84 27.52
C HIS A 116 10.39 -0.36 27.42
N PRO A 117 9.72 -0.78 28.51
CA PRO A 117 8.82 -1.93 28.53
C PRO A 117 7.73 -1.92 27.44
N LEU A 118 7.24 -0.77 27.03
CA LEU A 118 6.26 -0.63 25.95
C LEU A 118 6.78 -1.13 24.59
N CYS A 119 8.10 -1.19 24.37
CA CYS A 119 8.67 -1.71 23.12
C CYS A 119 8.39 -3.21 22.90
N TYR A 120 7.89 -3.92 23.90
CA TYR A 120 7.41 -5.30 23.73
C TYR A 120 6.16 -5.36 22.84
N VAL A 121 5.29 -4.36 22.92
CA VAL A 121 4.04 -4.30 22.16
C VAL A 121 4.29 -3.72 20.77
N ARG A 122 3.65 -4.28 19.74
CA ARG A 122 3.69 -3.70 18.38
C ARG A 122 3.05 -2.32 18.36
N GLY A 123 3.52 -1.47 17.42
CA GLY A 123 2.96 -0.15 17.19
C GLY A 123 3.64 0.98 17.97
N VAL A 124 4.50 0.69 18.91
CA VAL A 124 5.31 1.70 19.60
C VAL A 124 6.46 2.14 18.70
N PRO A 125 6.86 3.43 18.70
CA PRO A 125 8.06 3.88 17.98
C PRO A 125 9.28 3.01 18.32
N GLY A 126 10.04 2.62 17.28
CA GLY A 126 11.20 1.72 17.40
C GLY A 126 10.89 0.22 17.24
N THR A 127 9.61 -0.17 17.20
CA THR A 127 9.22 -1.59 17.02
C THR A 127 9.09 -2.03 15.56
N HIS A 128 9.36 -1.15 14.61
CA HIS A 128 9.43 -1.45 13.18
C HIS A 128 10.87 -1.61 12.72
N ASP A 129 11.10 -2.50 11.78
CA ASP A 129 12.38 -2.64 11.07
C ASP A 129 12.44 -1.66 9.90
N ILE A 130 12.83 -0.42 10.22
CA ILE A 130 12.94 0.65 9.23
C ILE A 130 13.98 0.29 8.16
N LYS A 131 15.05 -0.44 8.53
CA LYS A 131 16.06 -0.88 7.57
C LYS A 131 15.45 -1.80 6.52
N MET A 132 14.66 -2.78 6.93
CA MET A 132 13.94 -3.68 6.02
C MET A 132 13.05 -2.88 5.04
N GLY A 133 12.30 -1.89 5.54
CA GLY A 133 11.46 -1.03 4.69
C GLY A 133 12.27 -0.21 3.68
N LEU A 134 13.39 0.37 4.11
CA LEU A 134 14.27 1.14 3.22
C LEU A 134 14.97 0.26 2.19
N ASP A 135 15.44 -0.92 2.58
CA ASP A 135 16.04 -1.90 1.68
C ASP A 135 15.04 -2.34 0.60
N LEU A 136 13.79 -2.62 0.99
CA LEU A 136 12.70 -2.95 0.06
C LEU A 136 12.45 -1.83 -0.96
N ILE A 137 12.33 -0.58 -0.50
CA ILE A 137 12.11 0.57 -1.38
C ILE A 137 13.28 0.73 -2.35
N ASN A 138 14.50 0.56 -1.86
CA ASN A 138 15.71 0.65 -2.68
C ASN A 138 15.77 -0.47 -3.74
N GLU A 139 15.43 -1.71 -3.37
CA GLU A 139 15.37 -2.84 -4.29
C GLU A 139 14.35 -2.60 -5.39
N LEU A 140 13.11 -2.24 -5.05
CA LEU A 140 12.06 -1.91 -6.01
C LEU A 140 12.44 -0.74 -6.94
N SER A 141 13.09 0.28 -6.39
CA SER A 141 13.50 1.47 -7.15
C SER A 141 14.60 1.17 -8.17
N ASN A 142 15.42 0.16 -7.92
CA ASN A 142 16.51 -0.27 -8.79
C ASN A 142 16.21 -1.55 -9.58
N ALA A 143 14.99 -2.09 -9.48
CA ALA A 143 14.58 -3.31 -10.15
C ALA A 143 14.67 -3.17 -11.68
N SER A 144 15.05 -4.25 -12.34
CA SER A 144 14.90 -4.46 -13.78
C SER A 144 13.56 -5.14 -14.08
N PRO A 145 13.11 -5.23 -15.33
CA PRO A 145 11.87 -5.93 -15.66
C PRO A 145 11.82 -7.41 -15.22
N GLU A 146 12.98 -8.04 -15.06
CA GLU A 146 13.09 -9.45 -14.65
C GLU A 146 13.37 -9.63 -13.15
N THR A 147 13.58 -8.55 -12.41
CA THR A 147 13.83 -8.62 -10.96
C THR A 147 12.58 -9.10 -10.24
N GLU A 148 12.74 -10.06 -9.37
CA GLU A 148 11.71 -10.57 -8.46
C GLU A 148 12.05 -10.11 -7.04
N THR A 149 11.25 -9.18 -6.52
CA THR A 149 11.41 -8.64 -5.17
C THR A 149 10.40 -9.28 -4.23
N LYS A 150 10.88 -9.85 -3.14
CA LYS A 150 10.05 -10.40 -2.07
C LYS A 150 9.53 -9.28 -1.17
N ILE A 151 8.23 -9.23 -0.98
CA ILE A 151 7.56 -8.23 -0.15
C ILE A 151 7.38 -8.78 1.26
N PRO A 152 7.94 -8.16 2.30
CA PRO A 152 7.74 -8.61 3.68
C PRO A 152 6.25 -8.78 4.00
N ALA A 153 5.94 -9.83 4.74
CA ALA A 153 4.58 -10.09 5.19
C ALA A 153 4.59 -10.55 6.65
N PHE A 154 3.73 -9.93 7.47
CA PHE A 154 3.68 -10.16 8.91
C PHE A 154 2.36 -10.82 9.33
N CYS A 155 2.46 -11.95 10.01
CA CYS A 155 1.33 -12.66 10.60
C CYS A 155 0.97 -12.06 11.97
N LYS A 156 -0.02 -11.17 12.00
CA LYS A 156 -0.45 -10.49 13.23
C LYS A 156 -0.94 -11.44 14.32
N PRO A 157 -1.74 -12.51 14.02
CA PRO A 157 -2.16 -13.48 15.02
C PRO A 157 -1.01 -14.23 15.66
N GLU A 158 0.01 -14.59 14.89
CA GLU A 158 1.17 -15.34 15.37
C GLU A 158 2.31 -14.45 15.86
N ASP A 159 2.17 -13.13 15.70
CA ASP A 159 3.14 -12.10 16.10
C ASP A 159 4.56 -12.34 15.55
N ARG A 160 4.65 -12.80 14.30
CA ARG A 160 5.89 -13.06 13.57
C ARG A 160 5.74 -12.80 12.08
N HIS A 161 6.85 -12.66 11.37
CA HIS A 161 6.84 -12.73 9.92
C HIS A 161 6.43 -14.11 9.42
N TYR A 162 5.74 -14.16 8.28
CA TYR A 162 5.68 -15.38 7.51
C TYR A 162 7.10 -15.83 7.12
N PRO A 163 7.35 -17.14 6.88
CA PRO A 163 8.60 -17.60 6.27
C PRO A 163 8.85 -16.83 4.96
N SER A 164 10.10 -16.49 4.70
CA SER A 164 10.45 -15.69 3.52
C SER A 164 10.10 -16.35 2.17
N GLU A 165 9.88 -17.66 2.17
CA GLU A 165 9.41 -18.44 1.04
C GLU A 165 7.93 -18.19 0.72
N GLU A 166 7.16 -17.75 1.70
CA GLU A 166 5.74 -17.44 1.60
C GLU A 166 5.47 -15.94 1.33
N TRP A 167 6.53 -15.12 1.30
CA TRP A 167 6.35 -13.70 1.03
C TRP A 167 5.89 -13.49 -0.41
N PRO A 168 4.93 -12.58 -0.65
CA PRO A 168 4.51 -12.21 -1.99
C PRO A 168 5.70 -11.74 -2.83
N ILE A 169 5.72 -12.11 -4.09
CA ILE A 169 6.75 -11.70 -5.04
C ILE A 169 6.16 -10.64 -5.97
N TYR A 170 6.86 -9.51 -6.08
CA TYR A 170 6.59 -8.50 -7.09
C TYR A 170 7.66 -8.58 -8.18
N LYS A 171 7.23 -8.63 -9.44
CA LYS A 171 8.15 -8.69 -10.59
C LYS A 171 8.25 -7.34 -11.27
N GLY A 172 9.48 -6.91 -11.53
CA GLY A 172 9.79 -5.69 -12.26
C GLY A 172 9.91 -4.45 -11.39
N LYS A 173 9.92 -3.28 -12.03
CA LYS A 173 9.98 -1.97 -11.39
C LYS A 173 8.60 -1.34 -11.37
N PRO A 174 8.08 -0.91 -10.19
CA PRO A 174 6.84 -0.17 -10.12
C PRO A 174 7.00 1.30 -10.56
N ASP A 175 5.95 1.88 -11.13
CA ASP A 175 5.82 3.33 -11.29
C ASP A 175 5.42 3.99 -9.95
N PHE A 176 4.64 3.24 -9.13
CA PHE A 176 4.15 3.70 -7.83
C PHE A 176 4.40 2.66 -6.74
N ILE A 177 4.96 3.11 -5.61
CA ILE A 177 5.05 2.35 -4.36
C ILE A 177 4.05 2.96 -3.39
N PHE A 178 3.04 2.19 -3.01
CA PHE A 178 2.04 2.57 -2.02
C PHE A 178 2.48 2.12 -0.63
N PHE A 179 2.49 3.05 0.31
CA PHE A 179 2.84 2.76 1.70
C PHE A 179 1.67 3.14 2.61
N ASP A 180 1.13 2.18 3.29
CA ASP A 180 0.05 2.40 4.24
C ASP A 180 0.60 2.43 5.67
N ALA A 181 0.35 3.56 6.36
CA ALA A 181 0.83 3.80 7.70
C ALA A 181 -0.19 4.59 8.54
N TRP A 182 -0.13 4.41 9.85
CA TRP A 182 -0.96 5.17 10.79
C TRP A 182 -0.20 6.28 11.51
N CYS A 183 1.13 6.23 11.53
CA CYS A 183 1.99 7.15 12.27
C CYS A 183 2.30 8.46 11.54
N CYS A 184 1.94 8.61 10.27
CA CYS A 184 2.24 9.80 9.49
C CYS A 184 1.48 11.07 9.93
N LEU A 185 0.49 10.93 10.81
CA LEU A 185 -0.29 12.08 11.33
C LEU A 185 0.37 12.81 12.51
N LEU A 186 1.48 12.28 13.03
CA LEU A 186 2.12 12.81 14.23
C LEU A 186 3.01 14.05 13.98
N TYR A 187 3.23 14.43 12.72
CA TYR A 187 4.20 15.47 12.34
C TYR A 187 3.58 16.73 11.73
N THR A 188 2.28 16.92 11.85
CA THR A 188 1.59 18.12 11.36
C THR A 188 1.35 19.17 12.44
N SER A 189 2.02 19.06 13.59
CA SER A 189 2.05 20.14 14.57
C SER A 189 3.17 21.12 14.21
N PRO A 190 2.86 22.42 14.14
CA PRO A 190 3.86 23.44 13.87
C PRO A 190 4.89 23.56 14.98
#